data_522608567c657fad0bd977399a004923
#
_entry.id   522608567c657fad0bd977399a004923
#
_cell.length_a   1.000
_cell.length_b   1.000
_cell.length_c   1.000
_cell.angle_alpha   90.00
_cell.angle_beta   90.00
_cell.angle_gamma   90.00
#
_symmetry.space_group_name_H-M   'P 1'
#
loop_
_entity.id
_entity.type
_entity.pdbx_description
1 polymer ?
#
loop_
_entity_poly.entity_id
_entity_poly.type
_entity_poly.pdbx_seq_one_letter_code
_entity_poly.pdbx_strand_id
1 'polypeptide(L)'
;MTGLPEEFKEKMKNLLGEEYSTFIASYDREPVQGLRMNLLKVSEEEGDRLFDCFGLSRIPWVREGRFYEKDTRPGRHIFHEAGLYYIQEPSAMAVVSLLDPKPGDKVLDLCAAPGGKTTHIASR
;
A
#
# COMPACT_ATOMS: atom_id res chain seq x y z
N MET A 1 6.48 -20.79 12.51
CA MET A 1 7.70 -20.46 11.75
C MET A 1 7.43 -20.74 10.29
N THR A 2 7.45 -19.73 9.46
CA THR A 2 7.30 -19.84 8.03
C THR A 2 8.44 -20.68 7.46
N GLY A 3 8.13 -21.65 6.59
CA GLY A 3 9.11 -22.51 5.95
C GLY A 3 9.99 -21.78 4.93
N LEU A 4 10.69 -20.73 5.38
CA LEU A 4 11.64 -20.01 4.54
C LEU A 4 12.82 -20.91 4.16
N PRO A 5 13.26 -20.91 2.88
CA PRO A 5 14.42 -21.67 2.44
C PRO A 5 15.68 -21.31 3.24
N GLU A 6 16.50 -22.31 3.57
CA GLU A 6 17.73 -22.07 4.33
C GLU A 6 18.71 -21.16 3.61
N GLU A 7 18.86 -21.33 2.29
CA GLU A 7 19.71 -20.45 1.46
C GLU A 7 19.28 -18.97 1.55
N PHE A 8 17.95 -18.71 1.62
CA PHE A 8 17.45 -17.36 1.80
C PHE A 8 17.83 -16.81 3.20
N LYS A 9 17.68 -17.63 4.25
CA LYS A 9 18.04 -17.22 5.63
C LYS A 9 19.53 -16.90 5.73
N GLU A 10 20.39 -17.74 5.19
CA GLU A 10 21.84 -17.52 5.18
C GLU A 10 22.22 -16.24 4.42
N LYS A 11 21.62 -16.04 3.22
CA LYS A 11 21.83 -14.82 2.45
C LYS A 11 21.41 -13.57 3.22
N MET A 12 20.24 -13.57 3.85
CA MET A 12 19.75 -12.44 4.63
C MET A 12 20.60 -12.20 5.89
N LYS A 13 21.06 -13.26 6.55
CA LYS A 13 21.95 -13.16 7.71
C LYS A 13 23.27 -12.48 7.36
N ASN A 14 23.86 -12.86 6.23
CA ASN A 14 25.11 -12.26 5.74
C ASN A 14 24.91 -10.80 5.30
N LEU A 15 23.75 -10.45 4.75
CA LEU A 15 23.43 -9.13 4.26
C LEU A 15 23.11 -8.14 5.39
N LEU A 16 22.32 -8.58 6.38
CA LEU A 16 21.73 -7.74 7.40
C LEU A 16 22.50 -7.71 8.74
N GLY A 17 23.41 -8.68 8.97
CA GLY A 17 24.19 -8.73 10.18
C GLY A 17 23.34 -8.70 11.45
N GLU A 18 23.49 -7.65 12.26
CA GLU A 18 22.76 -7.48 13.53
C GLU A 18 21.24 -7.29 13.34
N GLU A 19 20.81 -6.75 12.20
CA GLU A 19 19.39 -6.52 11.89
C GLU A 19 18.65 -7.82 11.51
N TYR A 20 19.38 -8.91 11.24
CA TYR A 20 18.78 -10.18 10.80
C TYR A 20 17.72 -10.71 11.75
N SER A 21 17.94 -10.65 13.07
CA SER A 21 16.99 -11.16 14.05
C SER A 21 15.64 -10.43 14.00
N THR A 22 15.68 -9.10 13.87
CA THR A 22 14.49 -8.26 13.72
C THR A 22 13.78 -8.52 12.39
N PHE A 23 14.56 -8.64 11.31
CA PHE A 23 14.04 -8.96 9.99
C PHE A 23 13.32 -10.31 9.96
N ILE A 24 13.94 -11.38 10.47
CA ILE A 24 13.32 -12.71 10.44
C ILE A 24 12.07 -12.80 11.33
N ALA A 25 12.07 -12.10 12.47
CA ALA A 25 10.90 -12.01 13.35
C ALA A 25 9.71 -11.27 12.68
N SER A 26 9.95 -10.44 11.68
CA SER A 26 8.88 -9.75 10.95
C SER A 26 7.99 -10.71 10.14
N TYR A 27 8.51 -11.87 9.76
CA TYR A 27 7.73 -12.90 9.05
C TYR A 27 6.69 -13.60 9.93
N ASP A 28 6.80 -13.49 11.25
CA ASP A 28 5.81 -14.04 12.20
C ASP A 28 4.67 -13.03 12.46
N ARG A 29 4.77 -11.80 11.94
CA ARG A 29 3.71 -10.79 12.02
C ARG A 29 2.71 -10.97 10.90
N GLU A 30 1.45 -10.62 11.16
CA GLU A 30 0.46 -10.56 10.10
C GLU A 30 0.81 -9.45 9.10
N PRO A 31 0.73 -9.74 7.77
CA PRO A 31 0.94 -8.72 6.77
C PRO A 31 -0.17 -7.67 6.83
N VAL A 32 0.24 -6.41 6.81
CA VAL A 32 -0.70 -5.29 6.71
C VAL A 32 -1.18 -5.13 5.28
N GLN A 33 -2.44 -4.75 5.12
CA GLN A 33 -3.08 -4.53 3.83
C GLN A 33 -3.55 -3.09 3.73
N GLY A 34 -3.49 -2.53 2.54
CA GLY A 34 -3.87 -1.14 2.31
C GLY A 34 -4.69 -0.92 1.05
N LEU A 35 -5.51 0.11 1.09
CA LEU A 35 -6.16 0.70 -0.06
C LEU A 35 -5.84 2.19 -0.12
N ARG A 36 -5.82 2.73 -1.33
CA ARG A 36 -5.64 4.15 -1.59
C ARG A 36 -6.88 4.70 -2.25
N MET A 37 -7.51 5.68 -1.61
CA MET A 37 -8.69 6.36 -2.15
C MET A 37 -8.34 7.10 -3.46
N ASN A 38 -9.26 7.08 -4.41
CA ASN A 38 -9.15 7.84 -5.64
C ASN A 38 -9.77 9.23 -5.43
N LEU A 39 -8.95 10.19 -5.07
CA LEU A 39 -9.41 11.56 -4.77
C LEU A 39 -9.99 12.32 -5.99
N LEU A 40 -9.86 11.76 -7.20
CA LEU A 40 -10.58 12.26 -8.38
C LEU A 40 -12.06 11.88 -8.39
N LYS A 41 -12.48 10.92 -7.54
CA LYS A 41 -13.84 10.37 -7.51
C LYS A 41 -14.53 10.50 -6.16
N VAL A 42 -13.79 10.59 -5.08
CA VAL A 42 -14.31 10.60 -3.72
C VAL A 42 -13.42 11.42 -2.81
N SER A 43 -13.99 12.27 -1.95
CA SER A 43 -13.23 12.96 -0.91
C SER A 43 -12.81 11.99 0.20
N GLU A 44 -11.88 12.40 1.06
CA GLU A 44 -11.45 11.56 2.19
C GLU A 44 -12.63 11.26 3.14
N GLU A 45 -13.42 12.29 3.47
CA GLU A 45 -14.56 12.15 4.37
C GLU A 45 -15.66 11.24 3.80
N GLU A 46 -15.91 11.34 2.50
CA GLU A 46 -16.85 10.44 1.82
C GLU A 46 -16.30 9.02 1.76
N GLY A 47 -15.01 8.87 1.45
CA GLY A 47 -14.35 7.57 1.43
C GLY A 47 -14.37 6.89 2.79
N ASP A 48 -14.02 7.61 3.86
CA ASP A 48 -14.05 7.07 5.22
C ASP A 48 -15.46 6.61 5.62
N ARG A 49 -16.53 7.28 5.15
CA ARG A 49 -17.92 6.85 5.38
C ARG A 49 -18.34 5.68 4.50
N LEU A 50 -18.06 5.75 3.21
CA LEU A 50 -18.49 4.73 2.24
C LEU A 50 -17.80 3.37 2.46
N PHE A 51 -16.55 3.41 2.93
CA PHE A 51 -15.72 2.21 3.09
C PHE A 51 -15.60 1.78 4.55
N ASP A 52 -16.42 2.31 5.46
CA ASP A 52 -16.41 1.98 6.89
C ASP A 52 -16.52 0.47 7.16
N CYS A 53 -17.25 -0.25 6.29
CA CYS A 53 -17.39 -1.71 6.35
C CYS A 53 -16.05 -2.47 6.20
N PHE A 54 -14.96 -1.80 5.85
CA PHE A 54 -13.63 -2.40 5.72
C PHE A 54 -12.76 -2.24 6.98
N GLY A 55 -13.26 -1.61 8.05
CA GLY A 55 -12.49 -1.39 9.29
C GLY A 55 -11.25 -0.53 9.05
N LEU A 56 -11.45 0.64 8.44
CA LEU A 56 -10.36 1.49 7.99
C LEU A 56 -9.59 2.16 9.13
N SER A 57 -8.27 2.24 8.95
CA SER A 57 -7.40 3.11 9.77
C SER A 57 -6.39 3.84 8.89
N ARG A 58 -5.94 5.03 9.34
CA ARG A 58 -5.07 5.90 8.53
C ARG A 58 -3.66 5.33 8.38
N ILE A 59 -3.11 5.42 7.16
CA ILE A 59 -1.68 5.21 6.89
C ILE A 59 -0.98 6.55 7.14
N PRO A 60 -0.03 6.63 8.11
CA PRO A 60 0.52 7.93 8.56
C PRO A 60 1.27 8.73 7.49
N TRP A 61 1.84 8.06 6.49
CA TRP A 61 2.66 8.69 5.44
C TRP A 61 1.92 8.93 4.13
N VAL A 62 0.63 8.61 4.06
CA VAL A 62 -0.18 8.80 2.86
C VAL A 62 -1.57 9.31 3.24
N ARG A 63 -1.87 10.52 2.83
CA ARG A 63 -3.13 11.20 3.15
C ARG A 63 -4.37 10.38 2.75
N GLU A 64 -4.39 9.90 1.52
CA GLU A 64 -5.47 9.10 0.92
C GLU A 64 -5.37 7.59 1.18
N GLY A 65 -4.32 7.15 1.89
CA GLY A 65 -4.10 5.75 2.21
C GLY A 65 -4.84 5.30 3.47
N ARG A 66 -5.37 4.07 3.44
CA ARG A 66 -5.99 3.42 4.59
C ARG A 66 -5.50 1.98 4.70
N PHE A 67 -5.19 1.56 5.93
CA PHE A 67 -5.17 0.13 6.24
C PHE A 67 -6.61 -0.38 6.26
N TYR A 68 -6.82 -1.64 5.99
CA TYR A 68 -8.13 -2.30 6.11
C TYR A 68 -8.00 -3.68 6.77
N GLU A 69 -9.09 -4.16 7.37
CA GLU A 69 -9.12 -5.47 8.02
C GLU A 69 -9.11 -6.61 7.01
N LYS A 70 -8.31 -7.64 7.29
CA LYS A 70 -7.99 -8.77 6.40
C LYS A 70 -9.22 -9.49 5.84
N ASP A 71 -10.26 -9.64 6.64
CA ASP A 71 -11.44 -10.44 6.28
C ASP A 71 -12.48 -9.68 5.45
N THR A 72 -12.28 -8.37 5.24
CA THR A 72 -13.25 -7.49 4.59
C THR A 72 -13.24 -7.55 3.06
N ARG A 73 -12.17 -8.05 2.45
CA ARG A 73 -12.00 -8.31 1.01
C ARG A 73 -12.41 -7.16 0.08
N PRO A 74 -11.89 -5.94 0.26
CA PRO A 74 -12.26 -4.78 -0.56
C PRO A 74 -12.03 -4.98 -2.06
N GLY A 75 -11.08 -5.84 -2.47
CA GLY A 75 -10.82 -6.16 -3.89
C GLY A 75 -11.98 -6.88 -4.61
N ARG A 76 -13.02 -7.31 -3.88
CA ARG A 76 -14.23 -7.94 -4.47
C ARG A 76 -15.46 -7.05 -4.38
N HIS A 77 -15.31 -5.83 -3.90
CA HIS A 77 -16.41 -4.92 -3.67
C HIS A 77 -16.71 -4.07 -4.92
N ILE A 78 -17.98 -3.70 -5.11
CA ILE A 78 -18.41 -2.87 -6.25
C ILE A 78 -17.67 -1.52 -6.31
N PHE A 79 -17.25 -0.97 -5.19
CA PHE A 79 -16.48 0.27 -5.13
C PHE A 79 -15.08 0.11 -5.75
N HIS A 80 -14.50 -1.09 -5.67
CA HIS A 80 -13.24 -1.41 -6.36
C HIS A 80 -13.47 -1.44 -7.88
N GLU A 81 -14.52 -2.10 -8.35
CA GLU A 81 -14.91 -2.12 -9.77
C GLU A 81 -15.20 -0.70 -10.29
N ALA A 82 -15.84 0.14 -9.48
CA ALA A 82 -16.09 1.55 -9.80
C ALA A 82 -14.81 2.43 -9.75
N GLY A 83 -13.67 1.89 -9.28
CA GLY A 83 -12.41 2.60 -9.18
C GLY A 83 -12.40 3.72 -8.15
N LEU A 84 -13.17 3.58 -7.05
CA LEU A 84 -13.16 4.56 -5.95
C LEU A 84 -11.92 4.45 -5.08
N TYR A 85 -11.22 3.33 -5.13
CA TYR A 85 -9.91 3.10 -4.51
C TYR A 85 -9.10 2.07 -5.30
N TYR A 86 -7.82 2.04 -5.00
CA TYR A 86 -6.85 1.08 -5.53
C TYR A 86 -6.29 0.25 -4.36
N ILE A 87 -6.27 -1.08 -4.48
CA ILE A 87 -5.60 -1.94 -3.50
C ILE A 87 -4.10 -1.82 -3.71
N GLN A 88 -3.41 -1.33 -2.70
CA GLN A 88 -1.96 -1.09 -2.77
C GLN A 88 -1.31 -1.39 -1.44
N GLU A 89 -0.12 -1.96 -1.50
CA GLU A 89 0.70 -2.19 -0.33
C GLU A 89 1.10 -0.83 0.31
N PRO A 90 0.96 -0.68 1.63
CA PRO A 90 1.15 0.61 2.30
C PRO A 90 2.50 1.28 2.07
N SER A 91 3.62 0.52 2.09
CA SER A 91 4.95 1.09 1.85
C SER A 91 5.12 1.60 0.43
N ALA A 92 4.51 0.92 -0.56
CA ALA A 92 4.55 1.34 -1.96
C ALA A 92 3.86 2.68 -2.22
N MET A 93 2.93 3.09 -1.34
CA MET A 93 2.26 4.40 -1.42
C MET A 93 3.20 5.55 -1.02
N ALA A 94 4.22 5.30 -0.19
CA ALA A 94 5.15 6.33 0.29
C ALA A 94 5.90 7.03 -0.86
N VAL A 95 6.20 6.29 -1.93
CA VAL A 95 6.99 6.81 -3.07
C VAL A 95 6.36 8.07 -3.66
N VAL A 96 5.06 8.06 -3.93
CA VAL A 96 4.37 9.21 -4.55
C VAL A 96 4.14 10.33 -3.54
N SER A 97 3.94 10.00 -2.26
CA SER A 97 3.84 11.01 -1.20
C SER A 97 5.16 11.77 -1.02
N LEU A 98 6.32 11.09 -1.15
CA LEU A 98 7.63 11.71 -1.11
C LEU A 98 7.96 12.50 -2.38
N LEU A 99 7.53 12.01 -3.54
CA LEU A 99 7.69 12.69 -4.84
C LEU A 99 6.89 13.99 -4.90
N ASP A 100 5.71 14.00 -4.29
CA ASP A 100 4.77 15.12 -4.20
C ASP A 100 4.51 15.82 -5.55
N PRO A 101 4.11 15.09 -6.60
CA PRO A 101 3.90 15.67 -7.93
C PRO A 101 2.78 16.70 -7.89
N LYS A 102 2.92 17.76 -8.72
CA LYS A 102 1.97 18.86 -8.82
C LYS A 102 1.28 18.84 -10.19
N PRO A 103 0.06 19.39 -10.29
CA PRO A 103 -0.61 19.55 -11.58
C PRO A 103 0.29 20.25 -12.60
N GLY A 104 0.44 19.64 -13.78
CA GLY A 104 1.31 20.14 -14.85
C GLY A 104 2.72 19.55 -14.86
N ASP A 105 3.14 18.83 -13.84
CA ASP A 105 4.42 18.15 -13.84
C ASP A 105 4.47 17.05 -14.90
N LYS A 106 5.64 16.88 -15.52
CA LYS A 106 5.94 15.75 -16.42
C LYS A 106 6.69 14.71 -15.64
N VAL A 107 6.05 13.58 -15.33
CA VAL A 107 6.60 12.50 -14.52
C VAL A 107 6.83 11.27 -15.39
N LEU A 108 8.02 10.68 -15.29
CA LEU A 108 8.35 9.40 -15.92
C LEU A 108 8.32 8.30 -14.85
N ASP A 109 7.42 7.32 -15.00
CA ASP A 109 7.36 6.14 -14.15
C ASP A 109 8.03 4.94 -14.84
N LEU A 110 9.26 4.63 -14.42
CA LEU A 110 10.02 3.48 -14.93
C LEU A 110 9.55 2.13 -14.36
N CYS A 111 8.65 2.14 -13.36
CA CYS A 111 8.08 0.97 -12.71
C CYS A 111 6.54 0.98 -12.82
N ALA A 112 6.02 1.37 -13.98
CA ALA A 112 4.60 1.67 -14.18
C ALA A 112 3.64 0.50 -13.95
N ALA A 113 4.05 -0.74 -14.26
CA ALA A 113 3.20 -1.92 -14.06
C ALA A 113 3.23 -2.37 -12.59
N PRO A 114 2.10 -2.77 -12.02
CA PRO A 114 0.74 -2.87 -12.54
C PRO A 114 -0.12 -1.58 -12.43
N GLY A 115 0.46 -0.41 -12.20
CA GLY A 115 -0.24 0.87 -12.22
C GLY A 115 -0.38 1.56 -10.86
N GLY A 116 0.04 0.97 -9.76
CA GLY A 116 -0.14 1.51 -8.42
C GLY A 116 0.49 2.89 -8.22
N LYS A 117 1.71 3.11 -8.72
CA LYS A 117 2.40 4.41 -8.65
C LYS A 117 1.88 5.38 -9.71
N THR A 118 1.74 4.91 -10.97
CA THR A 118 1.23 5.71 -12.09
C THR A 118 -0.14 6.31 -11.78
N THR A 119 -1.09 5.50 -11.31
CA THR A 119 -2.44 5.99 -10.96
C THR A 119 -2.43 6.90 -9.72
N HIS A 120 -1.49 6.71 -8.82
CA HIS A 120 -1.31 7.59 -7.66
C HIS A 120 -0.80 8.96 -8.09
N ILE A 121 0.22 9.01 -8.96
CA ILE A 121 0.73 10.26 -9.57
C ILE A 121 -0.41 10.99 -10.30
N ALA A 122 -1.16 10.27 -11.14
CA ALA A 122 -2.25 10.86 -11.93
C ALA A 122 -3.42 11.39 -11.08
N SER A 123 -3.53 11.00 -9.81
CA SER A 123 -4.58 11.47 -8.88
C SER A 123 -4.16 12.68 -8.05
N ARG A 124 -2.95 13.18 -8.23
CA ARG A 124 -2.42 14.38 -7.58
C ARG A 124 -2.54 15.61 -8.46
#